data_1cb4765e03048970da843df0d0c08d82
#
_entry.id   1cb4765e03048970da843df0d0c08d82
#
_cell.length_a   1.000
_cell.length_b   1.000
_cell.length_c   1.000
_cell.angle_alpha   90.00
_cell.angle_beta   90.00
_cell.angle_gamma   90.00
#
_symmetry.space_group_name_H-M   'P 1'
#
loop_
_entity.id
_entity.type
_entity.pdbx_description
1 polymer ?
#
loop_
_entity_poly.entity_id
_entity_poly.type
_entity_poly.pdbx_seq_one_letter_code
_entity_poly.pdbx_strand_id
1 'polypeptide(L)'
;MKTMLRILVINGPNLNLLGEREVAVYGSRSLDEINMDIAARAREMHVQVVFFQSNHEGDLIDRIHAERKEADGIIINPGALTHYSYSLRDALEAVDPPAVEVHISDIDSREEFRRVSVVRPVVWKTIMGKGPQGYISALESLVQHLSIVS
;
A
#
# COMPACT_ATOMS: atom_id res chain seq x y z
N MET A 1 -23.48 -11.02 5.27
CA MET A 1 -22.24 -10.92 6.05
C MET A 1 -21.08 -11.48 5.24
N LYS A 2 -20.00 -10.74 5.19
CA LYS A 2 -18.81 -11.18 4.47
C LYS A 2 -18.02 -12.16 5.33
N THR A 3 -17.71 -13.34 4.80
CA THR A 3 -17.01 -14.39 5.56
C THR A 3 -15.50 -14.21 5.53
N MET A 4 -14.96 -13.44 4.55
CA MET A 4 -13.53 -13.21 4.40
C MET A 4 -13.28 -11.80 3.92
N LEU A 5 -12.44 -11.07 4.63
CA LEU A 5 -12.01 -9.73 4.20
C LEU A 5 -11.14 -9.82 2.96
N ARG A 6 -11.27 -8.85 2.07
CA ARG A 6 -10.46 -8.73 0.85
C ARG A 6 -9.66 -7.44 0.91
N ILE A 7 -8.34 -7.55 0.81
CA ILE A 7 -7.42 -6.42 0.88
C ILE A 7 -6.70 -6.28 -0.45
N LEU A 8 -6.77 -5.09 -1.04
CA LEU A 8 -6.00 -4.74 -2.23
C LEU A 8 -4.64 -4.22 -1.79
N VAL A 9 -3.57 -4.86 -2.25
CA VAL A 9 -2.19 -4.41 -2.04
C VAL A 9 -1.68 -3.86 -3.35
N ILE A 10 -1.47 -2.55 -3.42
CA ILE A 10 -1.17 -1.85 -4.66
C ILE A 10 0.16 -1.10 -4.54
N ASN A 11 1.03 -1.29 -5.52
CA ASN A 11 2.37 -0.73 -5.55
C ASN A 11 2.58 0.11 -6.81
N GLY A 12 3.13 1.29 -6.64
CA GLY A 12 3.35 2.26 -7.70
C GLY A 12 4.66 2.12 -8.46
N PRO A 13 5.07 3.21 -9.13
CA PRO A 13 6.21 3.21 -10.03
C PRO A 13 7.51 2.76 -9.38
N ASN A 14 8.27 1.99 -10.13
CA ASN A 14 9.61 1.52 -9.81
C ASN A 14 9.67 0.46 -8.69
N LEU A 15 8.55 0.11 -8.07
CA LEU A 15 8.53 -0.91 -7.02
C LEU A 15 8.75 -2.32 -7.58
N ASN A 16 8.53 -2.50 -8.88
CA ASN A 16 8.92 -3.73 -9.58
C ASN A 16 10.43 -3.96 -9.59
N LEU A 17 11.23 -2.92 -9.32
CA LEU A 17 12.69 -3.01 -9.28
C LEU A 17 13.25 -3.22 -7.86
N LEU A 18 12.40 -3.43 -6.86
CA LEU A 18 12.88 -3.74 -5.52
C LEU A 18 13.80 -4.95 -5.54
N GLY A 19 14.89 -4.86 -4.75
CA GLY A 19 15.96 -5.85 -4.75
C GLY A 19 17.09 -5.52 -5.72
N GLU A 20 16.83 -4.68 -6.73
CA GLU A 20 17.82 -4.29 -7.76
C GLU A 20 18.26 -2.84 -7.61
N ARG A 21 17.41 -1.97 -7.06
CA ARG A 21 17.69 -0.53 -6.93
C ARG A 21 17.98 -0.13 -5.49
N GLU A 22 18.93 0.78 -5.30
CA GLU A 22 19.22 1.45 -4.02
C GLU A 22 19.02 0.54 -2.80
N VAL A 23 19.70 -0.61 -2.78
CA VAL A 23 19.56 -1.64 -1.74
C VAL A 23 19.76 -1.05 -0.34
N ALA A 24 20.64 -0.06 -0.18
CA ALA A 24 20.88 0.60 1.10
C ALA A 24 19.64 1.34 1.62
N VAL A 25 18.72 1.77 0.72
CA VAL A 25 17.50 2.50 1.09
C VAL A 25 16.29 1.56 1.21
N TYR A 26 16.14 0.64 0.24
CA TYR A 26 14.94 -0.18 0.10
C TYR A 26 15.14 -1.64 0.51
N GLY A 27 16.38 -2.06 0.79
CA GLY A 27 16.70 -3.45 1.12
C GLY A 27 16.87 -4.31 -0.13
N SER A 28 17.19 -5.60 0.09
CA SER A 28 17.52 -6.54 -0.97
C SER A 28 16.36 -7.44 -1.40
N ARG A 29 15.20 -7.35 -0.75
CA ARG A 29 14.06 -8.19 -1.07
C ARG A 29 13.34 -7.67 -2.31
N SER A 30 12.97 -8.58 -3.20
CA SER A 30 12.18 -8.25 -4.39
C SER A 30 10.72 -8.01 -4.00
N LEU A 31 9.96 -7.38 -4.89
CA LEU A 31 8.52 -7.19 -4.67
C LEU A 31 7.80 -8.56 -4.59
N ASP A 32 8.19 -9.53 -5.43
CA ASP A 32 7.60 -10.86 -5.39
C ASP A 32 7.81 -11.53 -4.03
N GLU A 33 9.01 -11.42 -3.45
CA GLU A 33 9.29 -11.95 -2.12
C GLU A 33 8.46 -11.26 -1.05
N ILE A 34 8.32 -9.95 -1.13
CA ILE A 34 7.48 -9.18 -0.20
C ILE A 34 6.03 -9.62 -0.33
N ASN A 35 5.52 -9.77 -1.56
CA ASN A 35 4.15 -10.24 -1.79
C ASN A 35 3.93 -11.66 -1.22
N MET A 36 4.93 -12.53 -1.31
CA MET A 36 4.85 -13.87 -0.73
C MET A 36 4.71 -13.80 0.79
N ASP A 37 5.45 -12.92 1.44
CA ASP A 37 5.36 -12.74 2.89
C ASP A 37 3.99 -12.19 3.30
N ILE A 38 3.47 -11.22 2.55
CA ILE A 38 2.13 -10.67 2.79
C ILE A 38 1.07 -11.76 2.62
N ALA A 39 1.17 -12.55 1.55
CA ALA A 39 0.22 -13.64 1.29
C ALA A 39 0.25 -14.69 2.39
N ALA A 40 1.43 -15.03 2.90
CA ALA A 40 1.58 -15.98 4.01
C ALA A 40 0.90 -15.46 5.27
N ARG A 41 1.13 -14.19 5.61
CA ARG A 41 0.50 -13.59 6.80
C ARG A 41 -1.02 -13.49 6.63
N ALA A 42 -1.48 -13.15 5.44
CA ALA A 42 -2.92 -13.08 5.14
C ALA A 42 -3.60 -14.44 5.35
N ARG A 43 -2.95 -15.54 4.92
CA ARG A 43 -3.47 -16.88 5.15
C ARG A 43 -3.61 -17.19 6.64
N GLU A 44 -2.62 -16.82 7.45
CA GLU A 44 -2.68 -17.00 8.91
C GLU A 44 -3.85 -16.20 9.52
N MET A 45 -4.16 -15.05 8.95
CA MET A 45 -5.24 -14.16 9.43
C MET A 45 -6.59 -14.47 8.78
N HIS A 46 -6.65 -15.43 7.87
CA HIS A 46 -7.86 -15.81 7.14
C HIS A 46 -8.45 -14.64 6.34
N VAL A 47 -7.58 -13.87 5.69
CA VAL A 47 -7.99 -12.79 4.78
C VAL A 47 -7.44 -13.03 3.37
N GLN A 48 -8.16 -12.52 2.38
CA GLN A 48 -7.75 -12.58 0.98
C GLN A 48 -6.96 -11.32 0.64
N VAL A 49 -5.86 -11.47 -0.08
CA VAL A 49 -5.11 -10.34 -0.62
C VAL A 49 -5.05 -10.44 -2.13
N VAL A 50 -5.13 -9.29 -2.79
CA VAL A 50 -4.99 -9.15 -4.24
C VAL A 50 -3.87 -8.17 -4.48
N PHE A 51 -2.92 -8.52 -5.34
CA PHE A 51 -1.74 -7.71 -5.59
C PHE A 51 -1.81 -7.04 -6.95
N PHE A 52 -1.36 -5.79 -7.02
CA PHE A 52 -1.25 -5.06 -8.29
C PHE A 52 -0.05 -4.12 -8.21
N GLN A 53 0.71 -4.03 -9.29
CA GLN A 53 1.82 -3.09 -9.42
C GLN A 53 1.76 -2.47 -10.82
N SER A 54 2.00 -1.16 -10.91
CA SER A 54 2.13 -0.48 -12.20
C SER A 54 3.05 0.72 -12.08
N ASN A 55 3.72 1.04 -13.18
CA ASN A 55 4.49 2.26 -13.33
C ASN A 55 3.64 3.42 -13.88
N HIS A 56 2.36 3.20 -14.12
CA HIS A 56 1.45 4.16 -14.71
C HIS A 56 0.40 4.61 -13.70
N GLU A 57 0.35 5.91 -13.45
CA GLU A 57 -0.60 6.52 -12.50
C GLU A 57 -2.05 6.13 -12.81
N GLY A 58 -2.42 6.19 -14.09
CA GLY A 58 -3.79 5.85 -14.50
C GLY A 58 -4.16 4.40 -14.21
N ASP A 59 -3.23 3.47 -14.34
CA ASP A 59 -3.47 2.06 -14.04
C ASP A 59 -3.79 1.86 -12.55
N LEU A 60 -3.08 2.59 -11.68
CA LEU A 60 -3.30 2.54 -10.24
C LEU A 60 -4.69 3.07 -9.89
N ILE A 61 -5.05 4.21 -10.47
CA ILE A 61 -6.36 4.82 -10.28
C ILE A 61 -7.48 3.88 -10.76
N ASP A 62 -7.32 3.33 -11.96
CA ASP A 62 -8.31 2.41 -12.53
C ASP A 62 -8.48 1.15 -11.66
N ARG A 63 -7.39 0.64 -11.10
CA ARG A 63 -7.46 -0.52 -10.21
C ARG A 63 -8.19 -0.19 -8.90
N ILE A 64 -7.93 0.98 -8.32
CA ILE A 64 -8.65 1.44 -7.13
C ILE A 64 -10.14 1.53 -7.42
N HIS A 65 -10.51 2.10 -8.57
CA HIS A 65 -11.91 2.19 -9.00
C HIS A 65 -12.53 0.81 -9.21
N ALA A 66 -11.82 -0.11 -9.85
CA ALA A 66 -12.32 -1.46 -10.14
C ALA A 66 -12.57 -2.25 -8.84
N GLU A 67 -11.74 -2.05 -7.84
CA GLU A 67 -11.84 -2.77 -6.56
C GLU A 67 -12.73 -2.08 -5.52
N ARG A 68 -13.26 -0.90 -5.81
CA ARG A 68 -13.95 -0.06 -4.81
C ARG A 68 -15.13 -0.72 -4.09
N LYS A 69 -15.76 -1.69 -4.71
CA LYS A 69 -16.91 -2.41 -4.12
C LYS A 69 -16.52 -3.79 -3.61
N GLU A 70 -15.40 -4.32 -4.06
CA GLU A 70 -14.96 -5.68 -3.69
C GLU A 70 -13.96 -5.66 -2.54
N ALA A 71 -13.05 -4.68 -2.52
CA ALA A 71 -12.04 -4.57 -1.47
C ALA A 71 -12.65 -3.98 -0.21
N ASP A 72 -12.28 -4.54 0.94
CA ASP A 72 -12.65 -4.01 2.24
C ASP A 72 -11.62 -2.99 2.74
N GLY A 73 -10.40 -3.09 2.28
CA GLY A 73 -9.32 -2.17 2.62
C GLY A 73 -8.25 -2.15 1.54
N ILE A 74 -7.41 -1.14 1.59
CA ILE A 74 -6.34 -0.92 0.60
C ILE A 74 -5.03 -0.69 1.35
N ILE A 75 -3.97 -1.37 0.92
CA ILE A 75 -2.59 -1.07 1.31
C ILE A 75 -1.91 -0.53 0.07
N ILE A 76 -1.40 0.68 0.14
CA ILE A 76 -0.80 1.33 -1.02
C ILE A 76 0.59 1.86 -0.72
N ASN A 77 1.55 1.50 -1.58
CA ASN A 77 2.83 2.17 -1.66
C ASN A 77 2.85 2.91 -2.99
N PRO A 78 2.58 4.22 -2.99
CA PRO A 78 2.48 4.99 -4.24
C PRO A 78 3.83 5.23 -4.93
N GLY A 79 4.95 4.90 -4.26
CA GLY A 79 6.26 5.31 -4.74
C GLY A 79 6.34 6.83 -4.76
N ALA A 80 7.05 7.40 -5.73
CA ALA A 80 7.22 8.84 -5.81
C ALA A 80 5.92 9.61 -6.11
N LEU A 81 4.88 8.93 -6.58
CA LEU A 81 3.56 9.57 -6.79
C LEU A 81 3.00 10.16 -5.49
N THR A 82 3.41 9.63 -4.34
CA THR A 82 2.95 10.15 -3.05
C THR A 82 3.28 11.63 -2.85
N HIS A 83 4.34 12.13 -3.54
CA HIS A 83 4.81 13.50 -3.35
C HIS A 83 4.06 14.53 -4.18
N TYR A 84 3.30 14.09 -5.22
CA TYR A 84 2.70 15.06 -6.15
C TYR A 84 1.42 14.60 -6.85
N SER A 85 0.98 13.36 -6.68
CA SER A 85 -0.21 12.89 -7.40
C SER A 85 -1.49 13.23 -6.66
N TYR A 86 -2.06 14.37 -7.00
CA TYR A 86 -3.37 14.76 -6.51
C TYR A 86 -4.48 13.87 -7.09
N SER A 87 -4.29 13.37 -8.32
CA SER A 87 -5.26 12.45 -8.92
C SER A 87 -5.35 11.13 -8.14
N LEU A 88 -4.20 10.61 -7.66
CA LEU A 88 -4.20 9.40 -6.83
C LEU A 88 -4.83 9.68 -5.47
N ARG A 89 -4.54 10.83 -4.87
CA ARG A 89 -5.19 11.28 -3.64
C ARG A 89 -6.71 11.28 -3.80
N ASP A 90 -7.19 11.88 -4.89
CA ASP A 90 -8.63 11.97 -5.16
C ASP A 90 -9.25 10.59 -5.36
N ALA A 91 -8.55 9.66 -6.02
CA ALA A 91 -9.03 8.30 -6.21
C ALA A 91 -9.21 7.58 -4.86
N LEU A 92 -8.24 7.72 -3.95
CA LEU A 92 -8.32 7.11 -2.62
C LEU A 92 -9.43 7.72 -1.78
N GLU A 93 -9.64 9.03 -1.88
CA GLU A 93 -10.70 9.73 -1.16
C GLU A 93 -12.08 9.36 -1.69
N ALA A 94 -12.19 9.08 -2.98
CA ALA A 94 -13.47 8.82 -3.64
C ALA A 94 -14.05 7.43 -3.35
N VAL A 95 -13.26 6.50 -2.81
CA VAL A 95 -13.71 5.12 -2.56
C VAL A 95 -13.88 4.86 -1.08
N ASP A 96 -14.79 3.92 -0.74
CA ASP A 96 -15.12 3.62 0.65
C ASP A 96 -14.04 2.85 1.41
N PRO A 97 -13.32 1.87 0.83
CA PRO A 97 -12.33 1.13 1.59
C PRO A 97 -11.26 2.04 2.20
N PRO A 98 -11.00 1.93 3.51
CA PRO A 98 -9.92 2.68 4.13
C PRO A 98 -8.57 2.23 3.57
N ALA A 99 -7.63 3.16 3.46
CA ALA A 99 -6.31 2.89 2.93
C ALA A 99 -5.23 3.10 3.98
N VAL A 100 -4.18 2.28 3.90
CA VAL A 100 -2.93 2.48 4.65
C VAL A 100 -1.85 2.77 3.62
N GLU A 101 -1.20 3.92 3.79
CA GLU A 101 -0.04 4.30 2.96
C GLU A 101 1.20 3.69 3.57
N VAL A 102 1.99 2.96 2.77
CA VAL A 102 3.23 2.31 3.23
C VAL A 102 4.41 2.82 2.42
N HIS A 103 5.51 3.12 3.10
CA HIS A 103 6.80 3.41 2.49
C HIS A 103 7.86 2.55 3.18
N ILE A 104 8.72 1.90 2.40
CA ILE A 104 9.82 1.08 2.91
C ILE A 104 10.82 1.98 3.63
N SER A 105 11.17 3.13 3.01
CA SER A 105 12.05 4.12 3.61
C SER A 105 11.28 5.06 4.54
N ASP A 106 12.01 5.77 5.40
CA ASP A 106 11.43 6.87 6.15
C ASP A 106 11.51 8.13 5.27
N ILE A 107 10.39 8.48 4.64
CA ILE A 107 10.36 9.62 3.71
C ILE A 107 10.62 10.96 4.43
N ASP A 108 10.33 11.05 5.74
CA ASP A 108 10.56 12.27 6.51
C ASP A 108 12.06 12.55 6.73
N SER A 109 12.92 11.53 6.56
CA SER A 109 14.37 11.67 6.72
C SER A 109 15.12 11.76 5.38
N ARG A 110 14.42 11.81 4.26
CA ARG A 110 15.01 11.89 2.91
C ARG A 110 15.09 13.33 2.41
N GLU A 111 15.37 13.50 1.10
CA GLU A 111 15.44 14.84 0.48
C GLU A 111 14.11 15.59 0.69
N GLU A 112 14.19 16.92 0.73
CA GLU A 112 13.03 17.76 1.05
C GLU A 112 11.77 17.41 0.26
N PHE A 113 11.89 17.20 -1.06
CA PHE A 113 10.72 16.90 -1.89
C PHE A 113 10.09 15.54 -1.53
N ARG A 114 10.86 14.62 -0.90
CA ARG A 114 10.37 13.30 -0.51
C ARG A 114 9.69 13.29 0.85
N ARG A 115 9.74 14.39 1.60
CA ARG A 115 9.13 14.48 2.93
C ARG A 115 7.64 14.76 2.88
N VAL A 116 7.13 15.20 1.72
CA VAL A 116 5.72 15.53 1.55
C VAL A 116 4.99 14.33 0.99
N SER A 117 3.85 13.98 1.59
CA SER A 117 2.90 13.04 1.01
C SER A 117 1.58 13.75 0.81
N VAL A 118 1.13 13.88 -0.44
CA VAL A 118 -0.17 14.48 -0.75
C VAL A 118 -1.33 13.50 -0.52
N VAL A 119 -1.04 12.20 -0.39
CA VAL A 119 -2.08 11.20 -0.12
C VAL A 119 -2.31 11.00 1.38
N ARG A 120 -1.33 11.34 2.22
CA ARG A 120 -1.43 11.16 3.69
C ARG A 120 -2.73 11.72 4.29
N PRO A 121 -3.21 12.91 3.88
CA PRO A 121 -4.42 13.46 4.49
C PRO A 121 -5.71 12.66 4.24
N VAL A 122 -5.73 11.78 3.23
CA VAL A 122 -6.94 11.03 2.86
C VAL A 122 -6.84 9.54 3.19
N VAL A 123 -5.71 9.06 3.74
CA VAL A 123 -5.58 7.68 4.17
C VAL A 123 -5.85 7.56 5.67
N TRP A 124 -6.27 6.36 6.07
CA TRP A 124 -6.54 6.08 7.46
C TRP A 124 -5.27 6.06 8.32
N LYS A 125 -4.16 5.55 7.75
CA LYS A 125 -2.89 5.41 8.47
C LYS A 125 -1.72 5.45 7.51
N THR A 126 -0.58 5.95 7.99
CA THR A 126 0.69 5.92 7.25
C THR A 126 1.73 5.16 8.05
N ILE A 127 2.44 4.25 7.40
CA ILE A 127 3.54 3.48 7.99
C ILE A 127 4.77 3.69 7.12
N MET A 128 5.90 4.06 7.73
CA MET A 128 7.13 4.29 6.98
C MET A 128 8.36 3.89 7.81
N GLY A 129 9.48 3.64 7.13
CA GLY A 129 10.76 3.42 7.78
C GLY A 129 10.94 2.04 8.42
N LYS A 130 10.06 1.10 8.14
CA LYS A 130 10.12 -0.26 8.70
C LYS A 130 10.61 -1.30 7.68
N GLY A 131 11.11 -0.86 6.53
CA GLY A 131 11.45 -1.75 5.44
C GLY A 131 10.24 -2.54 4.96
N PRO A 132 10.46 -3.75 4.41
CA PRO A 132 9.36 -4.61 3.95
C PRO A 132 8.36 -4.99 5.06
N GLN A 133 8.79 -5.01 6.31
CA GLN A 133 7.93 -5.32 7.45
C GLN A 133 6.77 -4.33 7.60
N GLY A 134 6.92 -3.13 7.03
CA GLY A 134 5.85 -2.13 7.02
C GLY A 134 4.57 -2.64 6.37
N TYR A 135 4.67 -3.48 5.34
CA TYR A 135 3.49 -4.08 4.70
C TYR A 135 2.76 -5.05 5.63
N ILE A 136 3.50 -5.82 6.41
CA ILE A 136 2.91 -6.75 7.37
C ILE A 136 2.20 -5.97 8.48
N SER A 137 2.86 -4.92 8.99
CA SER A 137 2.25 -4.03 10.00
C SER A 137 0.97 -3.38 9.47
N ALA A 138 0.97 -2.97 8.19
CA ALA A 138 -0.20 -2.39 7.54
C ALA A 138 -1.34 -3.39 7.46
N LEU A 139 -1.06 -4.63 7.06
CA LEU A 139 -2.06 -5.68 6.96
C LEU A 139 -2.69 -5.96 8.33
N GLU A 140 -1.84 -6.16 9.34
CA GLU A 140 -2.32 -6.44 10.71
C GLU A 140 -3.18 -5.29 11.25
N SER A 141 -2.71 -4.05 11.10
CA SER A 141 -3.47 -2.87 11.58
C SER A 141 -4.80 -2.73 10.85
N LEU A 142 -4.80 -2.89 9.54
CA LEU A 142 -5.99 -2.71 8.72
C LEU A 142 -7.03 -3.80 9.00
N VAL A 143 -6.61 -5.05 9.09
CA VAL A 143 -7.51 -6.16 9.40
C VAL A 143 -8.13 -5.99 10.79
N GLN A 144 -7.34 -5.57 11.77
CA GLN A 144 -7.85 -5.30 13.11
C GLN A 144 -8.90 -4.18 13.08
N HIS A 145 -8.60 -3.09 12.39
CA HIS A 145 -9.53 -1.96 12.24
C HIS A 145 -10.84 -2.39 11.59
N LEU A 146 -10.77 -3.14 10.50
CA LEU A 146 -11.96 -3.61 9.78
C LEU A 146 -12.79 -4.59 10.62
N SER A 147 -12.14 -5.39 11.45
CA SER A 147 -12.83 -6.34 12.32
C SER A 147 -13.61 -5.64 13.44
N ILE A 148 -13.14 -4.46 13.87
CA ILE A 148 -13.81 -3.69 14.92
C ILE A 148 -15.02 -2.94 14.36
N VAL A 149 -14.92 -2.41 13.13
CA VAL A 149 -15.96 -1.55 12.54
C VAL A 149 -17.00 -2.30 11.71
N SER A 150 -16.78 -3.59 11.45
CA SER A 150 -17.69 -4.40 10.62
C SER A 150 -18.76 -5.13 11.43
#